data_faa385f7b5c840c0e904b129476b637f
#
_entry.id   faa385f7b5c840c0e904b129476b637f
#
_cell.length_a   1.000
_cell.length_b   1.000
_cell.length_c   1.000
_cell.angle_alpha   90.00
_cell.angle_beta   90.00
_cell.angle_gamma   90.00
#
_symmetry.space_group_name_H-M   'P 1'
#
loop_
_entity.id
_entity.type
_entity.pdbx_description
1 polymer ?
#
loop_
_entity_poly.entity_id
_entity_poly.type
_entity_poly.pdbx_seq_one_letter_code
_entity_poly.pdbx_strand_id
1 'polypeptide(L)'
;YNNKLYCAAIYVGYFHIIDVTDKSNPVTITSHFTGTDGISTHDVAVTEDENYLFTGDENLSGHIKVWDISNYSNINLVNEWFTPEYETHSAHNLYVKEGTNQLFISYYADGTRVLDISNPLDIREIAFYDMSDLEGLYVSNWGTYVDLPSGNIISSDIELGLFVLELGGVSIDHQDVQDVDLELESPYILFSADVESFDGVVEDVTLHYSLDNQNWDTTNMSFQGENLYQAVMTFDQANVIVYYYITATNSLNQSSKYPQLEDYITFNYGDLFDIVLEDFENGTSWYVESDASAGFWELGIPNGSVAQGLGFLENDFIVQTDEDHSENGEYCFVTGNAEIEITSPGQDDVDGGSTILYTDYYDLESYNDVLLTYWRWFTNNYGNNPGNDIWNVQVSSNGGLDWINLEYTAVSLNEWHEKSFVLSNFIDLTNQVQFRFIASDLFNTGDNGSGGSLVEAAIDDFKLEIIGYESLLGDLNFDSNLDILDIVILVNLVLTDDYLNSADF
;
A
#
# COMPACT_ATOMS: atom_id res chain seq x y z
N TYR A 1 -9.06 -5.88 -35.18
CA TYR A 1 -9.67 -7.14 -34.82
C TYR A 1 -11.03 -7.24 -35.50
N ASN A 2 -11.43 -8.36 -36.12
CA ASN A 2 -12.77 -8.57 -36.78
C ASN A 2 -13.27 -7.39 -37.63
N ASN A 3 -12.43 -6.80 -38.49
CA ASN A 3 -12.70 -5.59 -39.27
C ASN A 3 -13.01 -4.34 -38.45
N LYS A 4 -12.65 -4.32 -37.20
CA LYS A 4 -12.66 -3.11 -36.36
C LYS A 4 -11.23 -2.68 -36.04
N LEU A 5 -11.05 -1.39 -35.91
CA LEU A 5 -9.86 -0.76 -35.36
C LEU A 5 -10.22 -0.15 -34.02
N TYR A 6 -9.47 -0.52 -32.99
CA TYR A 6 -9.54 0.05 -31.67
C TYR A 6 -8.37 1.02 -31.52
N CYS A 7 -8.63 2.26 -31.14
CA CYS A 7 -7.63 3.31 -31.09
C CYS A 7 -7.73 4.09 -29.78
N ALA A 8 -6.61 4.29 -29.13
CA ALA A 8 -6.46 5.29 -28.07
C ALA A 8 -6.15 6.67 -28.66
N ALA A 9 -6.57 7.72 -27.98
CA ALA A 9 -6.30 9.10 -28.35
C ALA A 9 -5.76 9.86 -27.14
N ILE A 10 -4.44 9.72 -26.91
CA ILE A 10 -3.72 10.07 -25.68
C ILE A 10 -4.00 11.51 -25.21
N TYR A 11 -3.94 12.52 -26.00
CA TYR A 11 -4.07 13.91 -25.52
C TYR A 11 -5.51 14.44 -25.40
N VAL A 12 -6.50 13.59 -25.65
CA VAL A 12 -7.93 13.96 -25.58
C VAL A 12 -8.74 13.00 -24.73
N GLY A 13 -8.13 11.94 -24.20
CA GLY A 13 -8.73 11.00 -23.28
C GLY A 13 -9.91 10.22 -23.86
N TYR A 14 -9.78 9.76 -25.10
CA TYR A 14 -10.80 8.93 -25.73
C TYR A 14 -10.20 7.63 -26.26
N PHE A 15 -11.03 6.60 -26.27
CA PHE A 15 -10.84 5.51 -27.23
C PHE A 15 -11.91 5.54 -28.32
N HIS A 16 -11.57 5.00 -29.47
CA HIS A 16 -12.45 4.93 -30.62
C HIS A 16 -12.56 3.50 -31.14
N ILE A 17 -13.76 3.08 -31.51
CA ILE A 17 -14.01 1.83 -32.25
C ILE A 17 -14.47 2.22 -33.66
N ILE A 18 -13.74 1.75 -34.67
CA ILE A 18 -13.89 2.17 -36.03
C ILE A 18 -14.12 0.92 -36.90
N ASP A 19 -15.20 0.90 -37.69
CA ASP A 19 -15.41 -0.12 -38.71
C ASP A 19 -14.47 0.15 -39.91
N VAL A 20 -13.61 -0.83 -40.17
CA VAL A 20 -12.65 -0.83 -41.28
C VAL A 20 -12.91 -1.95 -42.28
N THR A 21 -14.15 -2.44 -42.36
CA THR A 21 -14.56 -3.40 -43.36
C THR A 21 -14.27 -2.88 -44.79
N ASP A 22 -14.53 -1.59 -45.02
CA ASP A 22 -14.00 -0.87 -46.18
C ASP A 22 -12.85 0.05 -45.72
N LYS A 23 -11.60 -0.42 -45.88
CA LYS A 23 -10.39 0.34 -45.49
C LYS A 23 -10.23 1.67 -46.22
N SER A 24 -10.94 1.87 -47.37
CA SER A 24 -10.92 3.14 -48.10
C SER A 24 -11.93 4.15 -47.55
N ASN A 25 -12.88 3.70 -46.72
CA ASN A 25 -13.92 4.53 -46.13
C ASN A 25 -14.24 4.05 -44.70
N PRO A 26 -13.31 4.23 -43.73
CA PRO A 26 -13.52 3.84 -42.34
C PRO A 26 -14.65 4.63 -41.69
N VAL A 27 -15.47 3.97 -40.86
CA VAL A 27 -16.59 4.59 -40.17
C VAL A 27 -16.47 4.43 -38.67
N THR A 28 -16.47 5.53 -37.92
CA THR A 28 -16.46 5.47 -36.45
C THR A 28 -17.79 4.88 -35.95
N ILE A 29 -17.70 3.75 -35.26
CA ILE A 29 -18.85 3.09 -34.59
C ILE A 29 -19.18 3.85 -33.32
N THR A 30 -18.15 4.08 -32.47
CA THR A 30 -18.32 4.80 -31.21
C THR A 30 -17.00 5.49 -30.80
N SER A 31 -17.14 6.51 -29.96
CA SER A 31 -16.05 7.19 -29.28
C SER A 31 -16.46 7.33 -27.81
N HIS A 32 -15.58 6.92 -26.90
CA HIS A 32 -15.87 6.97 -25.47
C HIS A 32 -14.79 7.76 -24.75
N PHE A 33 -15.22 8.68 -23.89
CA PHE A 33 -14.34 9.45 -23.03
C PHE A 33 -14.00 8.63 -21.77
N THR A 34 -12.74 8.50 -21.44
CA THR A 34 -12.25 7.60 -20.39
C THR A 34 -12.25 8.23 -18.98
N GLY A 35 -12.73 9.47 -18.85
CA GLY A 35 -12.87 10.16 -17.57
C GLY A 35 -11.95 11.39 -17.46
N THR A 36 -11.96 12.06 -16.30
CA THR A 36 -11.15 13.26 -16.02
C THR A 36 -9.65 12.98 -16.06
N ASP A 37 -9.27 11.76 -15.71
CA ASP A 37 -7.89 11.28 -15.76
C ASP A 37 -7.52 10.73 -17.14
N GLY A 38 -8.44 10.75 -18.06
CA GLY A 38 -8.34 10.10 -19.36
C GLY A 38 -7.63 10.87 -20.43
N ILE A 39 -7.01 12.03 -20.15
CA ILE A 39 -6.20 12.75 -21.14
C ILE A 39 -4.95 11.97 -21.56
N SER A 40 -4.62 10.95 -20.82
CA SER A 40 -3.44 10.10 -20.99
C SER A 40 -3.73 8.71 -21.53
N THR A 41 -4.97 8.41 -21.94
CA THR A 41 -5.32 7.11 -22.55
C THR A 41 -4.42 6.81 -23.73
N HIS A 42 -3.38 6.00 -23.49
CA HIS A 42 -2.28 5.79 -24.44
C HIS A 42 -2.51 4.59 -25.33
N ASP A 43 -2.93 3.47 -24.75
CA ASP A 43 -3.09 2.22 -25.50
C ASP A 43 -4.41 1.54 -25.18
N VAL A 44 -4.82 0.63 -26.07
CA VAL A 44 -6.04 -0.18 -25.94
C VAL A 44 -5.81 -1.61 -26.36
N ALA A 45 -6.37 -2.55 -25.60
CA ALA A 45 -6.49 -3.95 -25.95
C ALA A 45 -7.94 -4.41 -25.80
N VAL A 46 -8.33 -5.47 -26.50
CA VAL A 46 -9.72 -5.96 -26.50
C VAL A 46 -9.74 -7.48 -26.30
N THR A 47 -10.73 -7.98 -25.58
CA THR A 47 -10.95 -9.43 -25.42
C THR A 47 -11.36 -10.07 -26.76
N GLU A 48 -11.11 -11.36 -26.94
CA GLU A 48 -11.42 -12.08 -28.19
C GLU A 48 -12.92 -12.06 -28.53
N ASP A 49 -13.78 -12.03 -27.53
CA ASP A 49 -15.25 -11.94 -27.69
C ASP A 49 -15.73 -10.52 -27.96
N GLU A 50 -14.82 -9.52 -27.94
CA GLU A 50 -15.10 -8.09 -28.12
C GLU A 50 -16.14 -7.52 -27.13
N ASN A 51 -16.28 -8.11 -25.93
CA ASN A 51 -17.19 -7.62 -24.89
C ASN A 51 -16.51 -6.66 -23.93
N TYR A 52 -15.17 -6.78 -23.76
CA TYR A 52 -14.40 -5.92 -22.85
C TYR A 52 -13.21 -5.31 -23.58
N LEU A 53 -12.92 -4.07 -23.21
CA LEU A 53 -11.77 -3.31 -23.69
C LEU A 53 -10.97 -2.81 -22.49
N PHE A 54 -9.66 -2.90 -22.61
CA PHE A 54 -8.71 -2.39 -21.63
C PHE A 54 -8.08 -1.11 -22.17
N THR A 55 -7.94 -0.09 -21.31
CA THR A 55 -7.14 1.10 -21.60
C THR A 55 -6.01 1.22 -20.60
N GLY A 56 -4.83 1.65 -21.07
CA GLY A 56 -3.71 2.05 -20.24
C GLY A 56 -3.54 3.57 -20.29
N ASP A 57 -3.46 4.18 -19.14
CA ASP A 57 -3.21 5.62 -19.03
C ASP A 57 -1.71 5.88 -18.83
N GLU A 58 -1.12 6.73 -19.66
CA GLU A 58 0.30 7.08 -19.63
C GLU A 58 0.48 8.43 -18.94
N ASN A 59 0.43 8.42 -17.63
CA ASN A 59 0.66 9.57 -16.76
C ASN A 59 1.05 9.10 -15.36
N LEU A 60 1.35 10.03 -14.48
CA LEU A 60 1.49 9.75 -13.05
C LEU A 60 0.21 9.08 -12.53
N SER A 61 0.36 8.02 -11.75
CA SER A 61 -0.73 7.15 -11.31
C SER A 61 -1.51 6.47 -12.45
N GLY A 62 -0.91 6.37 -13.63
CA GLY A 62 -1.56 5.79 -14.80
C GLY A 62 -1.75 4.29 -14.65
N HIS A 63 -2.98 3.81 -14.78
CA HIS A 63 -3.37 2.43 -14.51
C HIS A 63 -4.21 1.83 -15.64
N ILE A 64 -4.65 0.60 -15.43
CA ILE A 64 -5.44 -0.17 -16.39
C ILE A 64 -6.92 -0.03 -16.04
N LYS A 65 -7.73 0.41 -17.00
CA LYS A 65 -9.19 0.50 -16.87
C LYS A 65 -9.86 -0.57 -17.73
N VAL A 66 -10.88 -1.22 -17.20
CA VAL A 66 -11.67 -2.27 -17.87
C VAL A 66 -13.05 -1.75 -18.23
N TRP A 67 -13.37 -1.75 -19.50
CA TRP A 67 -14.60 -1.22 -20.05
C TRP A 67 -15.50 -2.34 -20.58
N ASP A 68 -16.74 -2.44 -20.11
CA ASP A 68 -17.76 -3.24 -20.78
C ASP A 68 -18.21 -2.51 -22.06
N ILE A 69 -17.85 -3.06 -23.20
CA ILE A 69 -18.18 -2.57 -24.55
C ILE A 69 -19.17 -3.46 -25.27
N SER A 70 -19.80 -4.42 -24.60
CA SER A 70 -20.81 -5.31 -25.19
C SER A 70 -22.01 -4.55 -25.82
N ASN A 71 -22.22 -3.31 -25.36
CA ASN A 71 -23.18 -2.38 -25.93
C ASN A 71 -22.51 -1.02 -26.20
N TYR A 72 -22.14 -0.74 -27.43
CA TYR A 72 -21.48 0.51 -27.86
C TYR A 72 -22.26 1.80 -27.55
N SER A 73 -23.58 1.70 -27.27
CA SER A 73 -24.40 2.85 -26.87
C SER A 73 -24.42 3.07 -25.35
N ASN A 74 -23.85 2.16 -24.57
CA ASN A 74 -23.79 2.23 -23.12
C ASN A 74 -22.53 1.51 -22.63
N ILE A 75 -21.40 2.17 -22.75
CA ILE A 75 -20.08 1.70 -22.33
C ILE A 75 -19.91 2.08 -20.87
N ASN A 76 -19.43 1.15 -20.03
CA ASN A 76 -19.25 1.37 -18.60
C ASN A 76 -17.87 0.92 -18.15
N LEU A 77 -17.24 1.68 -17.26
CA LEU A 77 -16.10 1.24 -16.48
C LEU A 77 -16.59 0.17 -15.50
N VAL A 78 -15.95 -0.98 -15.46
CA VAL A 78 -16.38 -2.13 -14.65
C VAL A 78 -15.31 -2.63 -13.70
N ASN A 79 -14.03 -2.30 -13.96
CA ASN A 79 -12.92 -2.62 -13.08
C ASN A 79 -11.73 -1.72 -13.40
N GLU A 80 -10.79 -1.62 -12.46
CA GLU A 80 -9.50 -0.95 -12.59
C GLU A 80 -8.41 -1.82 -11.95
N TRP A 81 -7.19 -1.75 -12.46
CA TRP A 81 -6.04 -2.45 -11.90
C TRP A 81 -4.77 -1.60 -12.02
N PHE A 82 -3.94 -1.65 -11.00
CA PHE A 82 -2.69 -0.92 -10.89
C PHE A 82 -1.67 -1.74 -10.07
N THR A 83 -0.40 -1.42 -10.20
CA THR A 83 0.68 -2.00 -9.38
C THR A 83 0.69 -1.39 -7.98
N PRO A 84 1.35 -2.01 -6.98
CA PRO A 84 1.50 -1.40 -5.66
C PRO A 84 2.17 -0.02 -5.67
N GLU A 85 3.08 0.22 -6.63
CA GLU A 85 3.83 1.49 -6.79
C GLU A 85 3.17 2.44 -7.79
N TYR A 86 1.88 2.21 -8.14
CA TYR A 86 1.18 2.92 -9.22
C TYR A 86 1.18 4.43 -9.10
N GLU A 87 1.23 4.98 -7.89
CA GLU A 87 1.15 6.43 -7.64
C GLU A 87 2.29 7.21 -8.28
N THR A 88 3.47 6.60 -8.36
CA THR A 88 4.67 7.18 -8.95
C THR A 88 5.01 6.61 -10.33
N HIS A 89 4.31 5.55 -10.75
CA HIS A 89 4.57 4.83 -11.99
C HIS A 89 3.45 5.02 -13.01
N SER A 90 3.62 4.44 -14.19
CA SER A 90 2.71 4.61 -15.31
C SER A 90 2.57 3.32 -16.12
N ALA A 91 1.33 2.97 -16.47
CA ALA A 91 1.08 1.99 -17.52
C ALA A 91 1.46 2.59 -18.89
N HIS A 92 1.89 1.73 -19.83
CA HIS A 92 2.21 2.11 -21.20
C HIS A 92 1.48 1.26 -22.23
N ASN A 93 2.04 0.16 -22.68
CA ASN A 93 1.47 -0.66 -23.75
C ASN A 93 0.77 -1.91 -23.23
N LEU A 94 -0.35 -2.26 -23.87
CA LEU A 94 -1.23 -3.36 -23.53
C LEU A 94 -1.28 -4.39 -24.66
N TYR A 95 -1.31 -5.67 -24.30
CA TYR A 95 -1.40 -6.75 -25.27
C TYR A 95 -2.21 -7.95 -24.75
N VAL A 96 -3.39 -8.19 -25.30
CA VAL A 96 -4.14 -9.43 -25.04
C VAL A 96 -3.57 -10.53 -25.92
N LYS A 97 -3.03 -11.60 -25.33
CA LYS A 97 -2.45 -12.71 -26.07
C LYS A 97 -3.52 -13.59 -26.68
N GLU A 98 -3.44 -13.79 -28.01
CA GLU A 98 -4.43 -14.57 -28.77
C GLU A 98 -4.54 -16.02 -28.26
N GLY A 99 -5.76 -16.51 -28.09
CA GLY A 99 -6.05 -17.86 -27.63
C GLY A 99 -5.88 -18.07 -26.12
N THR A 100 -5.68 -16.98 -25.36
CA THR A 100 -5.54 -17.01 -23.90
C THR A 100 -6.41 -15.94 -23.23
N ASN A 101 -6.54 -16.05 -21.92
CA ASN A 101 -7.16 -14.99 -21.10
C ASN A 101 -6.06 -14.18 -20.39
N GLN A 102 -5.00 -13.80 -21.10
CA GLN A 102 -3.85 -13.10 -20.51
C GLN A 102 -3.69 -11.74 -21.16
N LEU A 103 -3.61 -10.70 -20.30
CA LEU A 103 -3.25 -9.34 -20.67
C LEU A 103 -1.81 -9.08 -20.22
N PHE A 104 -0.95 -8.75 -21.15
CA PHE A 104 0.43 -8.33 -20.91
C PHE A 104 0.51 -6.81 -20.95
N ILE A 105 1.24 -6.25 -20.01
CA ILE A 105 1.35 -4.81 -19.82
C ILE A 105 2.83 -4.45 -19.75
N SER A 106 3.24 -3.44 -20.51
CA SER A 106 4.47 -2.71 -20.25
C SER A 106 4.14 -1.62 -19.25
N TYR A 107 4.69 -1.71 -18.04
CA TYR A 107 4.34 -0.80 -16.94
C TYR A 107 5.57 -0.01 -16.48
N TYR A 108 6.31 0.58 -17.41
CA TYR A 108 7.52 1.38 -17.17
C TYR A 108 8.43 0.80 -16.07
N ALA A 109 8.65 1.53 -14.96
CA ALA A 109 9.50 1.09 -13.84
C ALA A 109 9.10 -0.26 -13.24
N ASP A 110 7.80 -0.59 -13.26
CA ASP A 110 7.30 -1.89 -12.79
C ASP A 110 7.55 -3.07 -13.74
N GLY A 111 8.16 -2.85 -14.89
CA GLY A 111 8.53 -3.89 -15.84
C GLY A 111 7.36 -4.46 -16.64
N THR A 112 7.41 -5.76 -16.96
CA THR A 112 6.34 -6.48 -17.66
C THR A 112 5.41 -7.13 -16.65
N ARG A 113 4.12 -6.80 -16.72
CA ARG A 113 3.06 -7.36 -15.87
C ARG A 113 2.17 -8.28 -16.71
N VAL A 114 1.65 -9.35 -16.11
CA VAL A 114 0.74 -10.30 -16.78
C VAL A 114 -0.48 -10.52 -15.90
N LEU A 115 -1.66 -10.19 -16.43
CA LEU A 115 -2.92 -10.35 -15.73
C LEU A 115 -3.74 -11.51 -16.32
N ASP A 116 -4.40 -12.29 -15.46
CA ASP A 116 -5.51 -13.14 -15.83
C ASP A 116 -6.76 -12.28 -16.01
N ILE A 117 -7.32 -12.31 -17.22
CA ILE A 117 -8.53 -11.60 -17.60
C ILE A 117 -9.70 -12.54 -17.93
N SER A 118 -9.65 -13.78 -17.44
CA SER A 118 -10.74 -14.76 -17.59
C SER A 118 -12.07 -14.25 -17.02
N ASN A 119 -11.99 -13.46 -15.94
CA ASN A 119 -13.08 -12.68 -15.41
C ASN A 119 -12.73 -11.18 -15.43
N PRO A 120 -13.15 -10.41 -16.46
CA PRO A 120 -12.80 -8.99 -16.53
C PRO A 120 -13.37 -8.11 -15.39
N LEU A 121 -14.30 -8.64 -14.59
CA LEU A 121 -14.80 -7.97 -13.39
C LEU A 121 -13.93 -8.21 -12.15
N ASP A 122 -12.95 -9.12 -12.24
CA ASP A 122 -12.06 -9.52 -11.17
C ASP A 122 -10.72 -9.98 -11.79
N ILE A 123 -9.98 -9.02 -12.33
CA ILE A 123 -8.69 -9.27 -12.99
C ILE A 123 -7.58 -9.40 -11.93
N ARG A 124 -6.60 -10.29 -12.18
CA ARG A 124 -5.56 -10.63 -11.21
C ARG A 124 -4.20 -10.70 -11.86
N GLU A 125 -3.16 -10.22 -11.15
CA GLU A 125 -1.79 -10.45 -11.59
C GLU A 125 -1.40 -11.92 -11.39
N ILE A 126 -0.83 -12.52 -12.44
CA ILE A 126 -0.38 -13.92 -12.42
C ILE A 126 1.11 -14.07 -12.65
N ALA A 127 1.77 -13.06 -13.17
CA ALA A 127 3.21 -13.03 -13.32
C ALA A 127 3.73 -11.61 -13.59
N PHE A 128 4.96 -11.36 -13.21
CA PHE A 128 5.67 -10.14 -13.58
C PHE A 128 7.17 -10.40 -13.77
N TYR A 129 7.83 -9.48 -14.44
CA TYR A 129 9.27 -9.42 -14.52
C TYR A 129 9.70 -7.96 -14.50
N ASP A 130 10.29 -7.53 -13.41
CA ASP A 130 10.94 -6.26 -13.29
C ASP A 130 12.34 -6.35 -13.97
N MET A 131 12.65 -5.39 -14.84
CA MET A 131 13.85 -5.43 -15.68
C MET A 131 14.99 -4.64 -15.08
N SER A 132 14.70 -3.72 -14.15
CA SER A 132 15.70 -2.81 -13.58
C SER A 132 15.24 -2.27 -12.22
N ASP A 133 16.20 -1.87 -11.39
CA ASP A 133 15.96 -1.16 -10.14
C ASP A 133 15.78 0.36 -10.36
N LEU A 134 15.41 0.78 -11.57
CA LEU A 134 15.22 2.19 -11.89
C LEU A 134 13.82 2.64 -11.51
N GLU A 135 13.76 3.67 -10.69
CA GLU A 135 12.53 4.33 -10.28
C GLU A 135 12.22 5.53 -11.16
N GLY A 136 10.95 5.78 -11.43
CA GLY A 136 10.49 6.95 -12.16
C GLY A 136 9.38 6.68 -13.16
N LEU A 137 8.74 7.77 -13.57
CA LEU A 137 7.51 7.73 -14.37
C LEU A 137 7.66 7.09 -15.76
N TYR A 138 8.78 7.35 -16.44
CA TYR A 138 9.02 6.94 -17.83
C TYR A 138 10.38 6.30 -18.03
N VAL A 139 10.69 5.30 -17.20
CA VAL A 139 11.94 4.53 -17.24
C VAL A 139 11.64 3.05 -17.43
N SER A 140 12.64 2.23 -17.78
CA SER A 140 12.57 0.78 -17.90
C SER A 140 11.65 0.30 -19.04
N ASN A 141 10.58 -0.43 -18.77
CA ASN A 141 9.83 -1.17 -19.78
C ASN A 141 9.01 -0.28 -20.73
N TRP A 142 9.41 -0.24 -22.01
CA TRP A 142 8.69 0.50 -23.05
C TRP A 142 7.62 -0.31 -23.78
N GLY A 143 7.91 -1.57 -24.14
CA GLY A 143 7.01 -2.35 -24.96
C GLY A 143 7.18 -3.85 -24.79
N THR A 144 6.08 -4.58 -24.85
CA THR A 144 6.03 -6.03 -24.74
C THR A 144 5.32 -6.63 -25.94
N TYR A 145 5.88 -7.70 -26.55
CA TYR A 145 5.26 -8.43 -27.64
C TYR A 145 5.22 -9.94 -27.34
N VAL A 146 4.07 -10.57 -27.52
CA VAL A 146 3.78 -11.91 -26.97
C VAL A 146 3.41 -12.98 -27.99
N ASP A 147 3.16 -12.62 -29.25
CA ASP A 147 2.72 -13.57 -30.30
C ASP A 147 3.87 -14.13 -31.15
N LEU A 148 5.01 -14.41 -30.52
CA LEU A 148 6.06 -15.12 -31.20
C LEU A 148 5.73 -16.62 -31.36
N PRO A 149 6.04 -17.24 -32.53
CA PRO A 149 5.82 -18.67 -32.70
C PRO A 149 6.58 -19.57 -31.72
N SER A 150 7.62 -19.06 -31.06
CA SER A 150 8.38 -19.76 -30.02
C SER A 150 7.65 -19.82 -28.68
N GLY A 151 6.62 -18.98 -28.45
CA GLY A 151 5.99 -18.76 -27.16
C GLY A 151 6.71 -17.74 -26.28
N ASN A 152 7.94 -17.34 -26.66
CA ASN A 152 8.68 -16.33 -25.89
C ASN A 152 8.01 -14.97 -25.95
N ILE A 153 8.19 -14.20 -24.89
CA ILE A 153 7.79 -12.83 -24.74
C ILE A 153 9.03 -11.95 -25.01
N ILE A 154 8.87 -10.91 -25.81
CA ILE A 154 9.93 -9.92 -26.00
C ILE A 154 9.49 -8.64 -25.31
N SER A 155 10.32 -8.17 -24.39
CA SER A 155 10.15 -6.87 -23.74
C SER A 155 11.32 -5.96 -24.04
N SER A 156 11.04 -4.71 -24.37
CA SER A 156 12.04 -3.68 -24.64
C SER A 156 12.13 -2.72 -23.44
N ASP A 157 13.33 -2.54 -22.95
CA ASP A 157 13.66 -1.61 -21.88
C ASP A 157 14.41 -0.41 -22.47
N ILE A 158 14.10 0.80 -21.98
CA ILE A 158 14.66 2.05 -22.52
C ILE A 158 16.18 2.11 -22.28
N GLU A 159 16.62 1.69 -21.11
CA GLU A 159 18.00 1.80 -20.65
C GLU A 159 18.81 0.52 -20.90
N LEU A 160 18.18 -0.65 -20.71
CA LEU A 160 18.88 -1.94 -20.71
C LEU A 160 18.72 -2.74 -22.02
N GLY A 161 17.79 -2.34 -22.89
CA GLY A 161 17.64 -2.91 -24.23
C GLY A 161 16.57 -4.02 -24.30
N LEU A 162 16.90 -5.20 -24.84
CA LEU A 162 15.93 -6.24 -25.16
C LEU A 162 16.01 -7.42 -24.20
N PHE A 163 14.89 -7.76 -23.62
CA PHE A 163 14.69 -8.96 -22.81
C PHE A 163 13.88 -10.00 -23.58
N VAL A 164 14.28 -11.27 -23.43
CA VAL A 164 13.52 -12.43 -23.92
C VAL A 164 13.06 -13.20 -22.71
N LEU A 165 11.75 -13.21 -22.48
CA LEU A 165 11.11 -13.79 -21.32
C LEU A 165 10.28 -15.01 -21.73
N GLU A 166 10.03 -15.89 -20.79
CA GLU A 166 9.13 -17.03 -20.92
C GLU A 166 8.19 -17.01 -19.71
N LEU A 167 6.89 -17.17 -19.97
CA LEU A 167 5.92 -17.32 -18.89
C LEU A 167 6.04 -18.73 -18.33
N GLY A 168 6.40 -18.84 -17.06
CA GLY A 168 6.58 -20.12 -16.39
C GLY A 168 6.48 -19.98 -14.88
N GLY A 169 6.56 -21.11 -14.17
CA GLY A 169 6.53 -21.12 -12.72
C GLY A 169 5.15 -21.42 -12.13
N VAL A 170 4.91 -20.91 -10.93
CA VAL A 170 3.70 -21.15 -10.14
C VAL A 170 3.12 -19.80 -9.74
N SER A 171 1.85 -19.58 -9.97
CA SER A 171 1.11 -18.44 -9.40
C SER A 171 0.41 -18.85 -8.11
N ILE A 172 0.33 -17.91 -7.16
CA ILE A 172 -0.43 -18.06 -5.92
C ILE A 172 -1.36 -16.85 -5.84
N ASP A 173 -2.66 -17.11 -5.77
CA ASP A 173 -3.67 -16.10 -5.51
C ASP A 173 -4.29 -16.40 -4.15
N HIS A 174 -4.21 -15.46 -3.22
CA HIS A 174 -4.65 -15.60 -1.85
C HIS A 174 -5.34 -14.31 -1.40
N GLN A 175 -6.48 -14.46 -0.76
CA GLN A 175 -7.11 -13.34 -0.08
C GLN A 175 -6.61 -13.30 1.36
N ASP A 176 -6.06 -12.17 1.76
CA ASP A 176 -5.46 -11.98 3.09
C ASP A 176 -6.46 -12.29 4.21
N VAL A 177 -5.94 -12.99 5.22
CA VAL A 177 -6.73 -13.27 6.43
C VAL A 177 -6.94 -11.95 7.17
N GLN A 178 -8.19 -11.68 7.51
CA GLN A 178 -8.57 -10.51 8.31
C GLN A 178 -8.37 -10.80 9.80
N ASP A 179 -8.31 -9.75 10.60
CA ASP A 179 -8.26 -9.84 12.06
C ASP A 179 -9.41 -10.68 12.62
N VAL A 180 -9.13 -11.45 13.65
CA VAL A 180 -10.04 -12.46 14.21
C VAL A 180 -10.43 -12.08 15.63
N ASP A 181 -11.68 -11.73 15.82
CA ASP A 181 -12.29 -11.55 17.14
C ASP A 181 -12.68 -12.93 17.73
N LEU A 182 -11.91 -13.39 18.71
CA LEU A 182 -12.11 -14.70 19.34
C LEU A 182 -13.37 -14.78 20.24
N GLU A 183 -13.97 -13.65 20.61
CA GLU A 183 -15.24 -13.63 21.35
C GLU A 183 -16.44 -13.84 20.42
N LEU A 184 -16.36 -13.36 19.18
CA LEU A 184 -17.44 -13.36 18.20
C LEU A 184 -17.28 -14.43 17.12
N GLU A 185 -16.05 -14.86 16.83
CA GLU A 185 -15.71 -15.71 15.70
C GLU A 185 -15.16 -17.09 16.12
N SER A 186 -14.98 -17.94 15.13
CA SER A 186 -14.39 -19.26 15.33
C SER A 186 -12.87 -19.14 15.54
N PRO A 187 -12.27 -19.86 16.50
CA PRO A 187 -10.81 -19.88 16.64
C PRO A 187 -10.10 -20.60 15.48
N TYR A 188 -10.86 -21.17 14.53
CA TYR A 188 -10.32 -21.87 13.37
C TYR A 188 -10.16 -20.92 12.19
N ILE A 189 -8.92 -20.67 11.82
CA ILE A 189 -8.56 -19.82 10.68
C ILE A 189 -8.43 -20.69 9.44
N LEU A 190 -9.12 -20.30 8.38
CA LEU A 190 -9.02 -20.94 7.08
C LEU A 190 -8.10 -20.12 6.18
N PHE A 191 -6.94 -20.67 5.84
CA PHE A 191 -6.07 -20.18 4.77
C PHE A 191 -6.47 -20.85 3.47
N SER A 192 -6.79 -20.06 2.45
CA SER A 192 -7.19 -20.56 1.13
C SER A 192 -6.36 -19.88 0.04
N ALA A 193 -5.80 -20.64 -0.87
CA ALA A 193 -5.08 -20.11 -2.02
C ALA A 193 -5.44 -20.88 -3.29
N ASP A 194 -5.66 -20.16 -4.38
CA ASP A 194 -5.70 -20.73 -5.72
C ASP A 194 -4.28 -20.76 -6.28
N VAL A 195 -3.77 -21.96 -6.58
CA VAL A 195 -2.40 -22.17 -7.01
C VAL A 195 -2.38 -22.84 -8.37
N GLU A 196 -1.80 -22.17 -9.36
CA GLU A 196 -1.70 -22.65 -10.73
C GLU A 196 -0.24 -22.78 -11.17
N SER A 197 0.08 -23.85 -11.90
CA SER A 197 1.40 -24.00 -12.51
C SER A 197 1.29 -23.82 -14.01
N PHE A 198 2.08 -22.91 -14.57
CA PHE A 198 2.18 -22.69 -16.02
C PHE A 198 2.94 -23.80 -16.71
N ASP A 199 3.87 -24.45 -15.99
CA ASP A 199 4.70 -25.54 -16.46
C ASP A 199 4.73 -26.68 -15.44
N GLY A 200 4.44 -27.91 -15.86
CA GLY A 200 4.40 -29.05 -14.94
C GLY A 200 3.14 -29.12 -14.11
N VAL A 201 3.25 -29.65 -12.92
CA VAL A 201 2.13 -29.77 -11.95
C VAL A 201 2.56 -29.20 -10.60
N VAL A 202 1.64 -28.62 -9.87
CA VAL A 202 1.89 -28.19 -8.49
C VAL A 202 2.18 -29.42 -7.62
N GLU A 203 3.32 -29.45 -6.95
CA GLU A 203 3.75 -30.56 -6.09
C GLU A 203 3.58 -30.25 -4.61
N ASP A 204 3.85 -29.00 -4.21
CA ASP A 204 3.80 -28.59 -2.82
C ASP A 204 3.24 -27.19 -2.69
N VAL A 205 2.35 -26.99 -1.70
CA VAL A 205 1.86 -25.67 -1.28
C VAL A 205 1.95 -25.63 0.24
N THR A 206 2.77 -24.72 0.73
CA THR A 206 3.12 -24.66 2.16
C THR A 206 2.77 -23.28 2.73
N LEU A 207 1.99 -23.28 3.81
CA LEU A 207 1.80 -22.12 4.68
C LEU A 207 2.94 -22.05 5.69
N HIS A 208 3.63 -20.92 5.74
CA HIS A 208 4.61 -20.57 6.75
C HIS A 208 3.98 -19.56 7.70
N TYR A 209 4.17 -19.73 8.99
CA TYR A 209 3.60 -18.81 9.98
C TYR A 209 4.52 -18.65 11.19
N SER A 210 4.37 -17.53 11.88
CA SER A 210 5.11 -17.20 13.09
C SER A 210 4.23 -16.36 14.02
N LEU A 211 4.46 -16.47 15.34
CA LEU A 211 3.83 -15.60 16.34
C LEU A 211 4.80 -14.58 16.93
N ASP A 212 6.07 -14.61 16.52
CA ASP A 212 7.13 -13.74 17.04
C ASP A 212 8.04 -13.15 15.93
N ASN A 213 7.70 -13.39 14.68
CA ASN A 213 8.47 -13.02 13.47
C ASN A 213 9.94 -13.50 13.45
N GLN A 214 10.31 -14.41 14.36
CA GLN A 214 11.66 -14.96 14.46
C GLN A 214 11.66 -16.48 14.26
N ASN A 215 10.72 -17.18 14.90
CA ASN A 215 10.59 -18.63 14.82
C ASN A 215 9.41 -18.98 13.90
N TRP A 216 9.72 -19.59 12.77
CA TRP A 216 8.76 -19.92 11.73
C TRP A 216 8.43 -21.40 11.72
N ASP A 217 7.14 -21.71 11.79
CA ASP A 217 6.59 -23.04 11.62
C ASP A 217 5.96 -23.18 10.23
N THR A 218 5.68 -24.40 9.81
CA THR A 218 5.09 -24.68 8.49
C THR A 218 3.99 -25.70 8.56
N THR A 219 2.99 -25.56 7.67
CA THR A 219 1.99 -26.59 7.45
C THR A 219 1.67 -26.70 5.96
N ASN A 220 1.48 -27.94 5.48
CA ASN A 220 1.11 -28.15 4.08
C ASN A 220 -0.36 -27.84 3.88
N MET A 221 -0.66 -27.10 2.82
CA MET A 221 -2.02 -26.83 2.39
C MET A 221 -2.54 -28.00 1.55
N SER A 222 -3.74 -28.44 1.83
CA SER A 222 -4.37 -29.60 1.19
C SER A 222 -5.14 -29.22 -0.07
N PHE A 223 -4.91 -29.92 -1.18
CA PHE A 223 -5.66 -29.74 -2.42
C PHE A 223 -7.13 -30.09 -2.25
N GLN A 224 -8.03 -29.19 -2.65
CA GLN A 224 -9.51 -29.30 -2.51
C GLN A 224 -10.21 -29.53 -3.86
N GLY A 225 -9.52 -29.39 -4.97
CA GLY A 225 -10.04 -29.49 -6.33
C GLY A 225 -9.87 -28.18 -7.11
N GLU A 226 -9.95 -28.27 -8.42
CA GLU A 226 -9.65 -27.17 -9.36
C GLU A 226 -8.25 -26.59 -9.09
N ASN A 227 -7.96 -25.52 -8.56
CA ASN A 227 -6.62 -25.04 -8.19
C ASN A 227 -6.54 -24.70 -6.69
N LEU A 228 -7.60 -25.01 -5.94
CA LEU A 228 -7.77 -24.60 -4.55
C LEU A 228 -6.97 -25.45 -3.58
N TYR A 229 -6.16 -24.80 -2.76
CA TYR A 229 -5.42 -25.39 -1.64
C TYR A 229 -5.85 -24.71 -0.34
N GLN A 230 -5.99 -25.51 0.74
CA GLN A 230 -6.46 -25.01 2.02
C GLN A 230 -5.68 -25.61 3.20
N ALA A 231 -5.50 -24.77 4.23
CA ALA A 231 -5.10 -25.20 5.57
C ALA A 231 -6.05 -24.58 6.61
N VAL A 232 -6.33 -25.33 7.66
CA VAL A 232 -7.10 -24.85 8.82
C VAL A 232 -6.18 -24.83 10.02
N MET A 233 -6.05 -23.70 10.66
CA MET A 233 -5.15 -23.47 11.78
C MET A 233 -5.91 -23.00 13.02
N THR A 234 -5.34 -23.29 14.19
CA THR A 234 -5.64 -22.62 15.46
C THR A 234 -4.32 -22.34 16.14
N PHE A 235 -4.26 -21.29 16.94
CA PHE A 235 -3.07 -20.98 17.70
C PHE A 235 -3.32 -21.23 19.19
N ASP A 236 -2.30 -21.74 19.88
CA ASP A 236 -2.40 -22.04 21.32
C ASP A 236 -2.38 -20.78 22.20
N GLN A 237 -2.02 -19.63 21.60
CA GLN A 237 -1.92 -18.33 22.23
C GLN A 237 -2.92 -17.38 21.57
N ALA A 238 -3.70 -16.66 22.36
CA ALA A 238 -4.60 -15.60 21.93
C ALA A 238 -3.92 -14.22 22.05
N ASN A 239 -4.57 -13.20 21.49
CA ASN A 239 -4.13 -11.80 21.54
C ASN A 239 -2.70 -11.62 21.03
N VAL A 240 -2.44 -12.22 19.87
CA VAL A 240 -1.14 -12.21 19.21
C VAL A 240 -1.25 -11.78 17.76
N ILE A 241 -0.18 -11.22 17.24
CA ILE A 241 -0.01 -11.00 15.81
C ILE A 241 0.47 -12.29 15.18
N VAL A 242 -0.22 -12.72 14.13
CA VAL A 242 0.21 -13.84 13.30
C VAL A 242 0.87 -13.31 12.05
N TYR A 243 2.10 -13.68 11.83
CA TYR A 243 2.87 -13.43 10.61
C TYR A 243 2.77 -14.65 9.71
N TYR A 244 2.51 -14.49 8.44
CA TYR A 244 2.45 -15.64 7.53
C TYR A 244 2.81 -15.30 6.09
N TYR A 245 3.22 -16.32 5.34
CA TYR A 245 3.34 -16.28 3.90
C TYR A 245 3.10 -17.69 3.33
N ILE A 246 2.77 -17.76 2.05
CA ILE A 246 2.52 -19.03 1.34
C ILE A 246 3.61 -19.23 0.29
N THR A 247 4.11 -20.46 0.18
CA THR A 247 4.98 -20.86 -0.93
C THR A 247 4.36 -22.01 -1.70
N ALA A 248 4.60 -22.04 -3.02
CA ALA A 248 4.21 -23.15 -3.86
C ALA A 248 5.36 -23.55 -4.78
N THR A 249 5.47 -24.86 -5.09
CA THR A 249 6.51 -25.41 -5.95
C THR A 249 5.89 -26.40 -6.93
N ASN A 250 6.37 -26.39 -8.18
CA ASN A 250 5.94 -27.34 -9.19
C ASN A 250 6.97 -28.47 -9.44
N SER A 251 6.60 -29.44 -10.28
CA SER A 251 7.41 -30.62 -10.63
C SER A 251 8.72 -30.29 -11.40
N LEU A 252 8.92 -29.05 -11.79
CA LEU A 252 10.14 -28.54 -12.39
C LEU A 252 11.03 -27.80 -11.39
N ASN A 253 10.68 -27.82 -10.10
CA ASN A 253 11.34 -27.07 -9.02
C ASN A 253 11.30 -25.53 -9.21
N GLN A 254 10.32 -25.03 -9.91
CA GLN A 254 10.03 -23.61 -9.96
C GLN A 254 9.13 -23.29 -8.75
N SER A 255 9.39 -22.20 -8.06
CA SER A 255 8.68 -21.84 -6.84
C SER A 255 8.26 -20.38 -6.85
N SER A 256 7.15 -20.10 -6.19
CA SER A 256 6.66 -18.76 -5.91
C SER A 256 6.35 -18.59 -4.44
N LYS A 257 6.23 -17.34 -4.02
CA LYS A 257 5.87 -16.91 -2.66
C LYS A 257 4.72 -15.87 -2.76
N TYR A 258 3.81 -15.90 -1.82
CA TYR A 258 2.82 -14.86 -1.61
C TYR A 258 2.92 -14.35 -0.16
N PRO A 259 3.01 -13.05 0.10
CA PRO A 259 3.08 -11.96 -0.87
C PRO A 259 4.41 -11.98 -1.63
N GLN A 260 4.42 -11.39 -2.83
CA GLN A 260 5.61 -11.43 -3.70
C GLN A 260 6.65 -10.37 -3.34
N LEU A 261 6.20 -9.17 -2.97
CA LEU A 261 7.05 -8.02 -2.70
C LEU A 261 7.34 -7.84 -1.21
N GLU A 262 6.45 -8.29 -0.35
CA GLU A 262 6.61 -8.22 1.10
C GLU A 262 7.15 -9.52 1.68
N ASP A 263 7.76 -9.46 2.85
CA ASP A 263 8.30 -10.66 3.48
C ASP A 263 7.21 -11.58 4.01
N TYR A 264 6.10 -11.00 4.51
CA TYR A 264 4.97 -11.70 5.11
C TYR A 264 3.73 -10.80 5.16
N ILE A 265 2.58 -11.38 5.47
CA ILE A 265 1.33 -10.72 5.84
C ILE A 265 1.11 -10.89 7.33
N THR A 266 0.35 -9.99 7.94
CA THR A 266 -0.03 -10.06 9.35
C THR A 266 -1.53 -9.97 9.54
N PHE A 267 -2.03 -10.58 10.62
CA PHE A 267 -3.37 -10.33 11.15
C PHE A 267 -3.37 -10.53 12.68
N ASN A 268 -4.32 -9.90 13.37
CA ASN A 268 -4.50 -10.06 14.81
C ASN A 268 -5.35 -11.31 15.10
N TYR A 269 -4.89 -12.18 15.99
CA TYR A 269 -5.63 -13.33 16.46
C TYR A 269 -6.06 -13.11 17.91
N GLY A 270 -7.27 -12.60 18.10
CA GLY A 270 -7.80 -12.08 19.34
C GLY A 270 -7.64 -10.56 19.46
N ASP A 271 -8.12 -10.00 20.55
CA ASP A 271 -8.07 -8.58 20.81
C ASP A 271 -6.69 -8.13 21.29
N LEU A 272 -6.20 -7.02 20.75
CA LEU A 272 -5.10 -6.28 21.32
C LEU A 272 -5.65 -5.23 22.29
N PHE A 273 -4.89 -4.91 23.34
CA PHE A 273 -5.34 -3.97 24.37
C PHE A 273 -4.57 -2.66 24.25
N ASP A 274 -5.31 -1.57 24.07
CA ASP A 274 -4.75 -0.23 24.02
C ASP A 274 -4.14 0.16 25.38
N ILE A 275 -2.89 0.58 25.38
CA ILE A 275 -2.23 1.23 26.52
C ILE A 275 -2.02 2.72 26.28
N VAL A 276 -2.00 3.14 25.01
CA VAL A 276 -1.93 4.54 24.59
C VAL A 276 -2.77 4.68 23.32
N LEU A 277 -3.62 5.68 23.29
CA LEU A 277 -4.32 6.14 22.10
C LEU A 277 -4.25 7.68 22.07
N GLU A 278 -3.62 8.21 21.03
CA GLU A 278 -3.53 9.64 20.74
C GLU A 278 -4.22 9.92 19.42
N ASP A 279 -5.47 10.28 19.49
CA ASP A 279 -6.31 10.75 18.37
C ASP A 279 -6.24 12.28 18.18
N PHE A 280 -5.46 12.94 19.02
CA PHE A 280 -5.21 14.39 19.05
C PHE A 280 -6.44 15.29 19.28
N GLU A 281 -7.64 14.75 19.39
CA GLU A 281 -8.89 15.52 19.57
C GLU A 281 -8.97 16.29 20.88
N ASN A 282 -8.25 15.83 21.89
CA ASN A 282 -8.21 16.47 23.21
C ASN A 282 -6.92 17.26 23.46
N GLY A 283 -6.07 17.40 22.43
CA GLY A 283 -4.74 17.99 22.55
C GLY A 283 -3.75 17.02 23.18
N THR A 284 -2.47 17.30 23.07
CA THR A 284 -1.39 16.43 23.52
C THR A 284 -0.26 17.24 24.15
N SER A 285 0.62 16.57 24.93
CA SER A 285 1.86 17.13 25.47
C SER A 285 3.08 16.92 24.55
N TRP A 286 2.91 16.34 23.39
CA TRP A 286 3.95 16.18 22.41
C TRP A 286 4.56 17.52 22.01
N TYR A 287 5.84 17.54 21.69
CA TYR A 287 6.55 18.78 21.41
C TYR A 287 7.37 18.74 20.13
N VAL A 288 7.65 19.90 19.61
CA VAL A 288 8.31 20.06 18.32
C VAL A 288 9.68 20.72 18.50
N GLU A 289 10.69 20.18 17.82
CA GLU A 289 11.97 20.84 17.58
C GLU A 289 12.19 20.94 16.06
N SER A 290 12.77 22.05 15.60
CA SER A 290 13.00 22.25 14.17
C SER A 290 14.23 23.11 13.92
N ASP A 291 14.95 22.82 12.85
CA ASP A 291 15.94 23.68 12.23
C ASP A 291 15.54 24.08 10.80
N ALA A 292 14.38 23.64 10.32
CA ALA A 292 13.80 24.09 9.07
C ALA A 292 13.50 25.59 9.10
N SER A 293 13.40 26.20 7.94
CA SER A 293 13.07 27.62 7.80
C SER A 293 11.55 27.87 7.72
N ALA A 294 10.75 26.85 7.33
CA ALA A 294 9.30 26.83 7.27
C ALA A 294 8.79 25.41 7.49
N GLY A 295 7.47 25.20 7.52
CA GLY A 295 6.82 23.88 7.55
C GLY A 295 7.02 23.13 8.87
N PHE A 296 6.85 23.82 10.01
CA PHE A 296 6.97 23.16 11.32
C PHE A 296 5.75 22.28 11.60
N TRP A 297 5.96 21.20 12.37
CA TRP A 297 4.84 20.42 12.90
C TRP A 297 3.89 21.29 13.71
N GLU A 298 2.61 21.22 13.40
CA GLU A 298 1.53 21.92 14.08
C GLU A 298 0.36 20.97 14.33
N LEU A 299 -0.20 20.99 15.55
CA LEU A 299 -1.46 20.33 15.85
C LEU A 299 -2.61 21.25 15.44
N GLY A 300 -3.49 20.78 14.58
CA GLY A 300 -4.62 21.57 14.13
C GLY A 300 -5.59 20.81 13.22
N ILE A 301 -6.65 21.49 12.82
CA ILE A 301 -7.51 21.01 11.73
C ILE A 301 -6.74 21.22 10.43
N PRO A 302 -6.48 20.17 9.65
CA PRO A 302 -5.70 20.31 8.42
C PRO A 302 -6.49 21.12 7.38
N ASN A 303 -5.84 22.08 6.75
CA ASN A 303 -6.44 22.91 5.70
C ASN A 303 -6.07 22.45 4.29
N GLY A 304 -5.12 21.54 4.19
CA GLY A 304 -4.65 21.00 2.93
C GLY A 304 -3.87 21.95 2.05
N SER A 305 -3.07 21.39 1.17
CA SER A 305 -2.45 22.10 0.07
C SER A 305 -2.54 21.32 -1.23
N VAL A 306 -2.65 22.03 -2.35
CA VAL A 306 -2.90 21.45 -3.67
C VAL A 306 -1.90 21.98 -4.67
N ALA A 307 -1.16 21.08 -5.33
CA ALA A 307 -0.31 21.44 -6.46
C ALA A 307 -1.15 21.52 -7.72
N GLN A 308 -1.13 22.65 -8.40
CA GLN A 308 -1.81 22.79 -9.69
C GLN A 308 -1.02 22.02 -10.77
N GLY A 309 -1.71 21.16 -11.50
CA GLY A 309 -1.17 20.44 -12.63
C GLY A 309 -0.58 21.37 -13.67
N LEU A 310 0.64 21.12 -14.10
CA LEU A 310 1.33 21.88 -15.15
C LEU A 310 0.72 21.56 -16.52
N GLY A 311 -0.30 22.30 -16.92
CA GLY A 311 -0.73 22.52 -18.32
C GLY A 311 -1.20 21.31 -19.15
N PHE A 312 -0.88 20.09 -18.77
CA PHE A 312 -1.32 18.82 -19.40
C PHE A 312 -2.00 17.90 -18.38
N LEU A 313 -1.85 18.17 -17.08
CA LEU A 313 -2.53 17.50 -15.99
C LEU A 313 -3.56 18.51 -15.47
N GLU A 314 -4.83 18.29 -15.74
CA GLU A 314 -5.92 19.18 -15.29
C GLU A 314 -6.35 18.90 -13.84
N ASN A 315 -5.81 17.86 -13.20
CA ASN A 315 -6.12 17.53 -11.83
C ASN A 315 -5.14 18.21 -10.86
N ASP A 316 -5.68 18.79 -9.83
CA ASP A 316 -4.93 19.29 -8.70
C ASP A 316 -4.51 18.09 -7.85
N PHE A 317 -3.24 18.03 -7.46
CA PHE A 317 -2.74 16.99 -6.58
C PHE A 317 -2.80 17.48 -5.15
N ILE A 318 -3.39 16.69 -4.26
CA ILE A 318 -3.36 16.97 -2.83
C ILE A 318 -1.93 16.66 -2.35
N VAL A 319 -1.21 17.69 -1.93
CA VAL A 319 0.16 17.57 -1.42
C VAL A 319 0.13 17.38 0.10
N GLN A 320 -0.68 18.18 0.81
CA GLN A 320 -0.99 17.96 2.21
C GLN A 320 -2.48 17.67 2.36
N THR A 321 -2.83 16.73 3.24
CA THR A 321 -4.22 16.36 3.54
C THR A 321 -5.03 17.56 4.02
N ASP A 322 -6.30 17.62 3.66
CA ASP A 322 -7.32 18.56 4.16
C ASP A 322 -8.30 17.89 5.14
N GLU A 323 -8.10 16.62 5.45
CA GLU A 323 -8.87 15.83 6.41
C GLU A 323 -7.92 15.13 7.39
N ASP A 324 -8.31 15.00 8.67
CA ASP A 324 -7.67 14.10 9.62
C ASP A 324 -8.00 12.64 9.29
N HIS A 325 -7.45 11.68 10.03
CA HIS A 325 -7.74 10.26 9.81
C HIS A 325 -8.78 9.71 10.78
N SER A 326 -8.89 10.26 11.98
CA SER A 326 -9.76 9.75 13.04
C SER A 326 -11.24 9.73 12.66
N GLU A 327 -11.95 8.62 12.92
CA GLU A 327 -13.40 8.54 12.71
C GLU A 327 -14.14 9.56 13.61
N ASN A 328 -14.76 10.57 13.02
CA ASN A 328 -15.40 11.72 13.67
C ASN A 328 -14.42 12.68 14.37
N GLY A 329 -13.14 12.67 14.03
CA GLY A 329 -12.15 13.65 14.47
C GLY A 329 -12.16 14.93 13.65
N GLU A 330 -11.27 15.85 14.02
CA GLU A 330 -11.00 17.10 13.31
C GLU A 330 -9.52 17.50 13.38
N TYR A 331 -8.72 16.90 14.28
CA TYR A 331 -7.36 17.34 14.61
C TYR A 331 -6.32 16.26 14.34
N CYS A 332 -5.29 16.61 13.60
CA CYS A 332 -4.09 15.80 13.44
C CYS A 332 -2.83 16.68 13.53
N PHE A 333 -1.65 16.08 13.56
CA PHE A 333 -0.41 16.82 13.32
C PHE A 333 -0.14 16.91 11.81
N VAL A 334 0.15 18.12 11.34
CA VAL A 334 0.58 18.41 9.97
C VAL A 334 1.84 19.27 9.97
N THR A 335 2.61 19.21 8.91
CA THR A 335 3.70 20.16 8.67
C THR A 335 3.13 21.42 8.02
N GLY A 336 3.41 22.61 8.59
CA GLY A 336 3.03 23.90 8.02
C GLY A 336 1.54 24.03 7.69
N ASN A 337 0.67 23.99 8.69
CA ASN A 337 -0.77 24.08 8.48
C ASN A 337 -1.21 25.49 8.04
N ALA A 338 -1.58 25.64 6.78
CA ALA A 338 -2.05 26.89 6.22
C ALA A 338 -3.32 27.43 6.92
N GLU A 339 -3.49 28.76 6.98
CA GLU A 339 -4.71 29.36 7.55
C GLU A 339 -5.99 29.06 6.75
N ILE A 340 -5.82 28.74 5.46
CA ILE A 340 -6.90 28.36 4.52
C ILE A 340 -6.30 27.43 3.46
N GLU A 341 -7.14 26.62 2.81
CA GLU A 341 -6.76 25.82 1.65
C GLU A 341 -5.95 26.67 0.66
N ILE A 342 -4.74 26.23 0.33
CA ILE A 342 -3.86 26.95 -0.59
C ILE A 342 -3.69 26.18 -1.89
N THR A 343 -3.79 26.90 -3.01
CA THR A 343 -3.61 26.39 -4.37
C THR A 343 -2.21 26.61 -4.92
N SER A 344 -1.26 26.98 -4.06
CA SER A 344 0.15 27.19 -4.37
C SER A 344 0.96 26.52 -3.28
N PRO A 345 1.20 25.21 -3.39
CA PRO A 345 2.04 24.48 -2.45
C PRO A 345 3.45 25.11 -2.48
N GLY A 346 4.22 24.95 -1.41
CA GLY A 346 5.50 25.61 -1.24
C GLY A 346 5.39 26.96 -0.53
N GLN A 347 4.29 27.24 0.16
CA GLN A 347 4.18 28.38 1.08
C GLN A 347 4.43 27.95 2.53
N ASP A 348 3.95 26.78 2.89
CA ASP A 348 3.95 26.26 4.27
C ASP A 348 4.60 24.88 4.38
N ASP A 349 5.11 24.31 3.27
CA ASP A 349 5.87 23.06 3.24
C ASP A 349 7.17 23.14 4.05
N VAL A 350 7.74 22.00 4.36
CA VAL A 350 9.02 21.93 5.08
C VAL A 350 10.13 22.43 4.18
N ASP A 351 10.83 23.49 4.60
CA ASP A 351 11.86 24.14 3.84
C ASP A 351 13.21 24.19 4.58
N GLY A 352 14.28 23.71 3.91
CA GLY A 352 15.67 23.95 4.26
C GLY A 352 16.09 23.49 5.65
N GLY A 353 15.68 22.28 6.04
CA GLY A 353 16.00 21.68 7.32
C GLY A 353 15.08 20.52 7.66
N SER A 354 14.96 20.23 8.95
CA SER A 354 14.08 19.18 9.48
C SER A 354 13.17 19.73 10.56
N THR A 355 11.93 19.23 10.57
CA THR A 355 11.01 19.43 11.69
C THR A 355 10.75 18.08 12.36
N ILE A 356 10.82 18.04 13.69
CA ILE A 356 10.82 16.81 14.48
C ILE A 356 9.72 16.90 15.54
N LEU A 357 8.77 15.99 15.49
CA LEU A 357 7.72 15.82 16.49
C LEU A 357 8.14 14.72 17.47
N TYR A 358 8.18 15.01 18.76
CA TYR A 358 8.51 14.07 19.82
C TYR A 358 7.27 13.72 20.63
N THR A 359 7.11 12.44 20.95
CA THR A 359 6.09 11.95 21.89
C THR A 359 6.50 12.22 23.33
N ASP A 360 5.60 11.96 24.26
CA ASP A 360 5.95 11.75 25.66
C ASP A 360 6.81 10.50 25.87
N TYR A 361 7.29 10.30 27.11
CA TYR A 361 7.93 9.06 27.51
C TYR A 361 6.87 8.05 27.96
N TYR A 362 6.98 6.84 27.46
CA TYR A 362 6.11 5.72 27.81
C TYR A 362 6.87 4.70 28.67
N ASP A 363 6.23 4.25 29.76
CA ASP A 363 6.72 3.15 30.58
C ASP A 363 6.19 1.82 30.03
N LEU A 364 7.05 1.12 29.30
CA LEU A 364 6.74 -0.16 28.67
C LEU A 364 7.47 -1.34 29.33
N GLU A 365 8.16 -1.12 30.47
CA GLU A 365 9.04 -2.12 31.11
C GLU A 365 8.28 -3.38 31.56
N SER A 366 7.00 -3.26 31.89
CA SER A 366 6.19 -4.37 32.41
C SER A 366 5.57 -5.25 31.32
N TYR A 367 5.58 -4.84 30.06
CA TYR A 367 4.96 -5.57 28.97
C TYR A 367 5.93 -6.53 28.28
N ASN A 368 5.42 -7.68 27.83
CA ASN A 368 6.21 -8.67 27.10
C ASN A 368 6.52 -8.17 25.68
N ASP A 369 5.51 -7.63 25.03
CA ASP A 369 5.66 -6.96 23.75
C ASP A 369 4.58 -5.89 23.53
N VAL A 370 4.85 -4.95 22.65
CA VAL A 370 3.96 -3.82 22.34
C VAL A 370 3.97 -3.59 20.84
N LEU A 371 2.77 -3.50 20.26
CA LEU A 371 2.55 -3.02 18.90
C LEU A 371 2.42 -1.51 18.91
N LEU A 372 3.25 -0.84 18.14
CA LEU A 372 3.04 0.55 17.72
C LEU A 372 2.25 0.55 16.42
N THR A 373 1.17 1.34 16.37
CA THR A 373 0.46 1.67 15.14
C THR A 373 0.29 3.18 15.05
N TYR A 374 0.37 3.74 13.85
CA TYR A 374 0.03 5.14 13.57
C TYR A 374 -0.36 5.29 12.10
N TRP A 375 -1.14 6.32 11.81
CA TRP A 375 -1.43 6.72 10.45
C TRP A 375 -0.55 7.88 10.05
N ARG A 376 -0.02 7.83 8.81
CA ARG A 376 0.81 8.90 8.26
C ARG A 376 0.40 9.30 6.87
N TRP A 377 0.60 10.56 6.56
CA TRP A 377 0.65 11.14 5.24
C TRP A 377 2.08 11.61 4.98
N PHE A 378 2.63 11.40 3.80
CA PHE A 378 3.94 11.93 3.44
C PHE A 378 4.06 12.13 1.95
N THR A 379 4.44 13.33 1.54
CA THR A 379 4.69 13.69 0.15
C THR A 379 6.03 14.41 0.00
N ASN A 380 6.79 14.03 -1.04
CA ASN A 380 8.02 14.70 -1.49
C ASN A 380 8.20 14.57 -3.01
N ASN A 381 7.14 14.21 -3.74
CA ASN A 381 7.18 13.91 -5.17
C ASN A 381 6.93 15.14 -6.07
N TYR A 382 6.90 16.33 -5.50
CA TYR A 382 6.73 17.62 -6.18
C TYR A 382 7.88 18.57 -5.91
N GLY A 383 8.00 19.62 -6.75
CA GLY A 383 9.02 20.64 -6.63
C GLY A 383 10.10 20.54 -7.68
N ASN A 384 11.27 21.10 -7.39
CA ASN A 384 12.39 21.15 -8.32
C ASN A 384 13.34 19.94 -8.23
N ASN A 385 13.25 19.18 -7.15
CA ASN A 385 14.13 18.04 -6.85
C ASN A 385 13.37 16.93 -6.13
N PRO A 386 12.24 16.43 -6.69
CA PRO A 386 11.34 15.50 -6.02
C PRO A 386 12.01 14.15 -5.72
N GLY A 387 11.55 13.46 -4.66
CA GLY A 387 11.99 12.13 -4.28
C GLY A 387 13.36 12.08 -3.57
N ASN A 388 13.93 13.22 -3.17
CA ASN A 388 15.25 13.26 -2.53
C ASN A 388 15.20 13.39 -1.02
N ASP A 389 14.03 13.64 -0.44
CA ASP A 389 13.86 13.88 0.99
C ASP A 389 13.26 12.68 1.67
N ILE A 390 13.55 12.55 2.97
CA ILE A 390 13.29 11.33 3.71
C ILE A 390 12.27 11.58 4.82
N TRP A 391 11.27 10.74 4.87
CA TRP A 391 10.47 10.48 6.04
C TRP A 391 11.20 9.52 6.97
N ASN A 392 11.32 9.86 8.26
CA ASN A 392 11.98 9.00 9.22
C ASN A 392 11.25 8.96 10.56
N VAL A 393 10.91 7.76 11.03
CA VAL A 393 10.35 7.52 12.35
C VAL A 393 11.36 6.75 13.18
N GLN A 394 11.60 7.21 14.39
CA GLN A 394 12.61 6.63 15.27
C GLN A 394 12.04 6.36 16.65
N VAL A 395 12.58 5.33 17.30
CA VAL A 395 12.30 4.98 18.70
C VAL A 395 13.59 5.00 19.53
N SER A 396 13.46 5.42 20.78
CA SER A 396 14.49 5.37 21.80
C SER A 396 13.96 4.60 22.99
N SER A 397 14.77 3.70 23.55
CA SER A 397 14.48 2.99 24.81
C SER A 397 15.21 3.58 26.03
N ASN A 398 15.93 4.69 25.84
CA ASN A 398 16.81 5.24 26.89
C ASN A 398 16.67 6.76 27.06
N GLY A 399 15.45 7.27 26.89
CA GLY A 399 15.12 8.67 27.10
C GLY A 399 15.70 9.62 26.06
N GLY A 400 15.83 9.17 24.81
CA GLY A 400 16.30 9.99 23.70
C GLY A 400 17.81 10.10 23.56
N LEU A 401 18.59 9.27 24.29
CA LEU A 401 20.06 9.28 24.16
C LEU A 401 20.52 8.60 22.87
N ASP A 402 19.88 7.49 22.51
CA ASP A 402 20.13 6.76 21.26
C ASP A 402 18.80 6.52 20.54
N TRP A 403 18.81 6.53 19.21
CA TRP A 403 17.64 6.39 18.36
C TRP A 403 17.82 5.29 17.32
N ILE A 404 16.80 4.47 17.12
CA ILE A 404 16.73 3.40 16.12
C ILE A 404 15.61 3.73 15.14
N ASN A 405 15.86 3.57 13.83
CA ASN A 405 14.85 3.77 12.81
C ASN A 405 13.80 2.65 12.86
N LEU A 406 12.55 3.01 12.96
CA LEU A 406 11.38 2.16 12.66
C LEU A 406 11.03 2.26 11.19
N GLU A 407 10.96 3.47 10.67
CA GLU A 407 10.69 3.75 9.29
C GLU A 407 11.73 4.71 8.72
N TYR A 408 12.18 4.48 7.49
CA TYR A 408 13.12 5.36 6.77
C TYR A 408 12.86 5.22 5.28
N THR A 409 12.15 6.17 4.67
CA THR A 409 11.70 6.06 3.29
C THR A 409 11.66 7.41 2.58
N ALA A 410 11.88 7.40 1.27
CA ALA A 410 11.62 8.52 0.37
C ALA A 410 10.29 8.35 -0.40
N VAL A 411 9.58 7.24 -0.18
CA VAL A 411 8.33 6.94 -0.90
C VAL A 411 7.22 7.88 -0.46
N SER A 412 6.70 8.60 -1.43
CA SER A 412 5.60 9.56 -1.31
C SER A 412 4.28 8.83 -1.46
N LEU A 413 3.34 9.08 -0.56
CA LEU A 413 1.99 8.57 -0.63
C LEU A 413 1.02 9.71 -0.28
N ASN A 414 0.22 10.12 -1.27
CA ASN A 414 -0.73 11.23 -1.14
C ASN A 414 -2.08 10.74 -0.56
N GLU A 415 -2.01 9.85 0.40
CA GLU A 415 -3.12 9.30 1.15
C GLU A 415 -2.68 8.88 2.54
N TRP A 416 -3.62 8.64 3.43
CA TRP A 416 -3.33 8.14 4.76
C TRP A 416 -2.94 6.65 4.71
N HIS A 417 -1.80 6.31 5.30
CA HIS A 417 -1.28 4.96 5.39
C HIS A 417 -1.02 4.54 6.83
N GLU A 418 -1.54 3.39 7.19
CA GLU A 418 -1.22 2.74 8.45
C GLU A 418 0.20 2.18 8.45
N LYS A 419 0.89 2.34 9.57
CA LYS A 419 2.18 1.75 9.87
C LYS A 419 2.14 1.03 11.19
N SER A 420 2.68 -0.20 11.22
CA SER A 420 2.66 -1.06 12.40
C SER A 420 4.05 -1.64 12.67
N PHE A 421 4.48 -1.63 13.93
CA PHE A 421 5.79 -2.12 14.35
C PHE A 421 5.71 -2.83 15.69
N VAL A 422 6.15 -4.08 15.74
CA VAL A 422 6.34 -4.80 17.00
C VAL A 422 7.65 -4.33 17.62
N LEU A 423 7.57 -3.66 18.76
CA LEU A 423 8.68 -2.90 19.32
C LEU A 423 9.87 -3.76 19.79
N SER A 424 9.62 -5.00 20.26
CA SER A 424 10.68 -5.92 20.68
C SER A 424 11.63 -6.31 19.54
N ASN A 425 11.21 -6.17 18.28
CA ASN A 425 12.09 -6.37 17.12
C ASN A 425 13.16 -5.28 16.97
N PHE A 426 12.99 -4.14 17.63
CA PHE A 426 13.84 -2.96 17.47
C PHE A 426 14.56 -2.55 18.75
N ILE A 427 13.88 -2.63 19.90
CA ILE A 427 14.39 -2.15 21.18
C ILE A 427 14.05 -3.09 22.34
N ASP A 428 14.79 -2.98 23.44
CA ASP A 428 14.35 -3.49 24.74
C ASP A 428 13.27 -2.54 25.30
N LEU A 429 12.14 -3.09 25.76
CA LEU A 429 11.08 -2.31 26.41
C LEU A 429 11.55 -1.82 27.79
N THR A 430 11.46 -0.53 28.01
CA THR A 430 11.91 0.15 29.24
C THR A 430 10.88 1.15 29.72
N ASN A 431 11.11 1.76 30.88
CA ASN A 431 10.28 2.85 31.41
C ASN A 431 10.59 4.24 30.81
N GLN A 432 11.38 4.31 29.74
CA GLN A 432 11.78 5.56 29.07
C GLN A 432 11.75 5.42 27.54
N VAL A 433 10.73 4.76 27.01
CA VAL A 433 10.50 4.66 25.56
C VAL A 433 9.95 5.99 25.04
N GLN A 434 10.51 6.48 23.94
CA GLN A 434 10.06 7.70 23.27
C GLN A 434 10.15 7.52 21.77
N PHE A 435 9.19 8.11 21.03
CA PHE A 435 9.19 8.12 19.57
C PHE A 435 9.43 9.52 19.05
N ARG A 436 9.90 9.62 17.81
CA ARG A 436 9.95 10.88 17.06
C ARG A 436 9.68 10.69 15.59
N PHE A 437 9.00 11.66 15.01
CA PHE A 437 8.60 11.72 13.61
C PHE A 437 9.35 12.89 12.96
N ILE A 438 10.06 12.62 11.87
CA ILE A 438 10.97 13.57 11.25
C ILE A 438 10.56 13.76 9.79
N ALA A 439 10.15 14.96 9.44
CA ALA A 439 9.98 15.40 8.06
C ALA A 439 11.14 16.36 7.73
N SER A 440 11.75 16.18 6.55
CA SER A 440 12.94 16.93 6.18
C SER A 440 12.89 17.35 4.72
N ASP A 441 13.20 18.61 4.44
CA ASP A 441 13.63 19.09 3.13
C ASP A 441 15.08 19.55 3.24
N LEU A 442 16.01 18.64 2.92
CA LEU A 442 17.44 18.87 3.04
C LEU A 442 17.98 19.43 1.72
N PHE A 443 18.97 20.30 1.84
CA PHE A 443 19.58 20.92 0.68
C PHE A 443 20.42 19.91 -0.11
N ASN A 444 19.94 19.52 -1.30
CA ASN A 444 20.59 18.59 -2.21
C ASN A 444 21.21 19.29 -3.42
N THR A 445 22.08 18.60 -4.16
CA THR A 445 22.71 19.15 -5.36
C THR A 445 21.67 19.36 -6.46
N GLY A 446 21.45 20.61 -6.85
CA GLY A 446 20.47 20.99 -7.89
C GLY A 446 19.25 21.73 -7.34
N ASP A 447 19.09 21.80 -6.02
CA ASP A 447 18.03 22.56 -5.39
C ASP A 447 18.14 24.07 -5.62
N ASN A 448 17.01 24.73 -5.64
CA ASN A 448 16.91 26.17 -5.80
C ASN A 448 16.27 26.79 -4.55
N GLY A 449 17.10 27.45 -3.74
CA GLY A 449 16.61 28.14 -2.57
C GLY A 449 16.79 27.35 -1.28
N SER A 450 15.74 27.14 -0.51
CA SER A 450 15.75 26.56 0.83
C SER A 450 15.69 25.04 0.85
N GLY A 451 15.44 24.43 -0.25
CA GLY A 451 15.33 23.01 -0.53
C GLY A 451 14.96 22.88 -1.99
N GLY A 452 14.13 21.98 -2.39
CA GLY A 452 13.73 21.84 -3.78
C GLY A 452 12.51 20.97 -3.98
N SER A 453 12.21 20.13 -3.02
CA SER A 453 11.00 19.32 -2.95
C SER A 453 9.89 20.11 -2.26
N LEU A 454 8.65 19.76 -2.53
CA LEU A 454 7.52 20.11 -1.67
C LEU A 454 7.37 18.97 -0.69
N VAL A 455 7.80 19.16 0.55
CA VAL A 455 7.75 18.14 1.61
C VAL A 455 6.63 18.46 2.56
N GLU A 456 5.64 17.56 2.60
CA GLU A 456 4.52 17.65 3.52
C GLU A 456 4.31 16.33 4.24
N ALA A 457 3.94 16.40 5.51
CA ALA A 457 3.64 15.24 6.30
C ALA A 457 2.48 15.47 7.26
N ALA A 458 1.79 14.39 7.62
CA ALA A 458 0.80 14.39 8.70
C ALA A 458 0.91 13.09 9.51
N ILE A 459 0.47 13.15 10.77
CA ILE A 459 0.39 12.01 11.70
C ILE A 459 -0.95 12.08 12.42
N ASP A 460 -1.60 10.90 12.51
CA ASP A 460 -2.82 10.71 13.28
C ASP A 460 -2.90 9.31 13.89
N ASP A 461 -3.86 9.10 14.80
CA ASP A 461 -4.20 7.80 15.40
C ASP A 461 -2.99 7.01 15.89
N PHE A 462 -2.10 7.65 16.68
CA PHE A 462 -0.97 6.96 17.29
C PHE A 462 -1.43 6.06 18.42
N LYS A 463 -1.04 4.78 18.36
CA LYS A 463 -1.53 3.74 19.27
C LYS A 463 -0.40 2.84 19.75
N LEU A 464 -0.43 2.47 21.03
CA LEU A 464 0.37 1.40 21.59
C LEU A 464 -0.54 0.34 22.16
N GLU A 465 -0.36 -0.91 21.75
CA GLU A 465 -1.21 -2.05 22.13
C GLU A 465 -0.36 -3.18 22.71
N ILE A 466 -0.88 -3.89 23.70
CA ILE A 466 -0.20 -5.04 24.31
C ILE A 466 -0.41 -6.27 23.41
N ILE A 467 0.69 -6.99 23.15
CA ILE A 467 0.68 -8.27 22.43
C ILE A 467 0.85 -9.41 23.44
N GLY A 468 0.13 -10.52 23.20
CA GLY A 468 0.32 -11.77 23.95
C GLY A 468 -0.25 -11.75 25.36
N TYR A 469 -1.20 -10.87 25.63
CA TYR A 469 -1.83 -10.77 26.92
C TYR A 469 -2.91 -11.85 27.11
N GLU A 470 -2.75 -12.74 28.12
CA GLU A 470 -3.87 -13.55 28.61
C GLU A 470 -4.67 -12.70 29.61
N SER A 471 -5.88 -12.30 29.24
CA SER A 471 -6.73 -11.48 30.11
C SER A 471 -7.04 -12.22 31.42
N LEU A 472 -6.37 -11.82 32.48
CA LEU A 472 -6.75 -12.24 33.82
C LEU A 472 -7.85 -11.29 34.32
N LEU A 473 -9.10 -11.77 34.30
CA LEU A 473 -10.25 -10.94 34.66
C LEU A 473 -10.03 -10.20 35.99
N GLY A 474 -10.00 -8.86 35.94
CA GLY A 474 -9.72 -8.02 37.08
C GLY A 474 -8.26 -7.55 37.21
N ASP A 475 -7.37 -7.94 36.31
CA ASP A 475 -6.01 -7.39 36.16
C ASP A 475 -6.09 -6.11 35.32
N LEU A 476 -6.20 -4.99 35.97
CA LEU A 476 -6.46 -3.70 35.34
C LEU A 476 -5.18 -2.90 35.01
N ASN A 477 -4.05 -3.34 35.52
CA ASN A 477 -2.73 -2.77 35.16
C ASN A 477 -1.95 -3.67 34.21
N PHE A 478 -2.55 -4.80 33.80
CA PHE A 478 -1.99 -5.77 32.84
C PHE A 478 -0.62 -6.34 33.23
N ASP A 479 -0.33 -6.48 34.56
CA ASP A 479 0.93 -7.03 35.03
C ASP A 479 0.86 -8.56 35.29
N SER A 480 -0.23 -9.20 34.88
CA SER A 480 -0.54 -10.63 35.10
C SER A 480 -0.66 -11.05 36.56
N ASN A 481 -0.88 -10.09 37.47
CA ASN A 481 -1.09 -10.35 38.88
C ASN A 481 -2.36 -9.65 39.36
N LEU A 482 -3.24 -10.37 40.07
CA LEU A 482 -4.38 -9.74 40.75
C LEU A 482 -3.95 -9.24 42.13
N ASP A 483 -3.77 -7.94 42.27
CA ASP A 483 -3.32 -7.35 43.53
C ASP A 483 -4.00 -6.00 43.88
N ILE A 484 -3.41 -5.26 44.81
CA ILE A 484 -3.97 -4.01 45.30
C ILE A 484 -3.93 -2.89 44.24
N LEU A 485 -3.05 -2.96 43.24
CA LEU A 485 -2.92 -1.94 42.21
C LEU A 485 -4.12 -1.97 41.27
N ASP A 486 -4.65 -3.15 40.95
CA ASP A 486 -5.89 -3.32 40.15
C ASP A 486 -7.08 -2.69 40.86
N ILE A 487 -7.16 -2.90 42.18
CA ILE A 487 -8.22 -2.30 42.98
C ILE A 487 -8.12 -0.77 42.97
N VAL A 488 -6.92 -0.22 42.96
CA VAL A 488 -6.71 1.24 42.89
C VAL A 488 -7.15 1.79 41.54
N ILE A 489 -6.82 1.09 40.46
CA ILE A 489 -7.24 1.47 39.10
C ILE A 489 -8.77 1.38 38.98
N LEU A 490 -9.38 0.26 39.42
CA LEU A 490 -10.84 0.09 39.42
C LEU A 490 -11.56 1.23 40.19
N VAL A 491 -11.02 1.61 41.36
CA VAL A 491 -11.58 2.71 42.14
C VAL A 491 -11.45 4.04 41.40
N ASN A 492 -10.34 4.29 40.72
CA ASN A 492 -10.16 5.52 39.91
C ASN A 492 -11.12 5.56 38.74
N LEU A 493 -11.28 4.48 37.98
CA LEU A 493 -12.24 4.35 36.88
C LEU A 493 -13.67 4.64 37.34
N VAL A 494 -14.08 4.04 38.46
CA VAL A 494 -15.41 4.32 39.07
C VAL A 494 -15.58 5.77 39.49
N LEU A 495 -14.50 6.43 39.94
CA LEU A 495 -14.55 7.84 40.39
C LEU A 495 -14.51 8.86 39.24
N THR A 496 -13.91 8.49 38.12
CA THR A 496 -13.81 9.34 36.90
C THR A 496 -14.93 9.09 35.91
N ASP A 497 -15.76 8.05 36.13
CA ASP A 497 -16.80 7.58 35.20
C ASP A 497 -16.23 7.05 33.87
N ASP A 498 -14.94 6.66 33.88
CA ASP A 498 -14.27 6.03 32.75
C ASP A 498 -14.58 4.52 32.68
N TYR A 499 -14.52 3.94 31.49
CA TYR A 499 -14.82 2.54 31.25
C TYR A 499 -13.60 1.81 30.66
N LEU A 500 -13.28 0.64 31.20
CA LEU A 500 -12.31 -0.29 30.62
C LEU A 500 -12.98 -1.67 30.50
N ASN A 501 -12.84 -2.32 29.34
CA ASN A 501 -13.40 -3.64 29.06
C ASN A 501 -12.99 -4.70 30.10
N SER A 502 -11.73 -4.66 30.58
CA SER A 502 -11.21 -5.55 31.63
C SER A 502 -11.82 -5.36 33.00
N ALA A 503 -12.61 -4.30 33.23
CA ALA A 503 -13.33 -4.03 34.47
C ALA A 503 -14.78 -4.57 34.47
N ASP A 504 -15.25 -5.14 33.39
CA ASP A 504 -16.60 -5.71 33.26
C ASP A 504 -16.60 -7.13 33.87
N PHE A 505 -17.23 -7.28 35.04
CA PHE A 505 -17.31 -8.52 35.83
C PHE A 505 -18.62 -9.28 35.60
#